data_7e4ca628cd707f1c8e8117fa698aed35
#
_entry.id   7e4ca628cd707f1c8e8117fa698aed35
#
_cell.length_a   1.000
_cell.length_b   1.000
_cell.length_c   1.000
_cell.angle_alpha   90.00
_cell.angle_beta   90.00
_cell.angle_gamma   90.00
#
_symmetry.space_group_name_H-M   'P 1'
#
loop_
_entity.id
_entity.type
_entity.pdbx_description
1 polymer ?
#
loop_
_entity_poly.entity_id
_entity_poly.type
_entity_poly.pdbx_seq_one_letter_code
_entity_poly.pdbx_strand_id
1 'polypeptide(L)'
;MGNEVKKELLDDFFKALIKYEEFKEQLKETKLTPNLTVLLYGPPGTGKTSLTRGFAKKYDIPICIVESDRLVSPLLGDTIKNIRGVVELAADISKERGAFILFFDELDAIGSERSNIHEVGEIKRAVISFLQVIDRINYEGVPLAIFGATNHQHQLDSAIWRRFTFHFEFDFPNYHLRKQIIESFINKIKNAKIGVDNSIFSNLNNEYKEIQAIAKELRNKLGRKISEFDDNVLWEEISKKSKIDGLLKLTYGYSGSDIERGTRVALFKAISTELLTYDMFFNSLRLVGGTAIHVERQDVLSSTKIIANRTKISEEGRKRLPSPPEI
;
A
#
# COMPACT_ATOMS: atom_id res chain seq x y z
N MET A 1 -17.19 3.09 -1.87
CA MET A 1 -16.76 3.09 -3.30
C MET A 1 -15.36 2.51 -3.50
N GLY A 2 -14.63 2.17 -2.45
CA GLY A 2 -13.20 2.00 -2.58
C GLY A 2 -12.69 0.73 -3.29
N ASN A 3 -12.97 -0.46 -2.79
CA ASN A 3 -12.19 -1.64 -3.18
C ASN A 3 -12.72 -2.40 -4.40
N GLU A 4 -14.02 -2.39 -4.68
CA GLU A 4 -14.58 -3.09 -5.84
C GLU A 4 -14.27 -2.36 -7.14
N VAL A 5 -14.47 -1.04 -7.19
CA VAL A 5 -14.14 -0.21 -8.36
C VAL A 5 -12.63 -0.23 -8.65
N LYS A 6 -11.78 -0.20 -7.61
CA LYS A 6 -10.32 -0.32 -7.75
C LYS A 6 -9.92 -1.67 -8.33
N LYS A 7 -10.57 -2.76 -7.88
CA LYS A 7 -10.32 -4.12 -8.41
C LYS A 7 -10.79 -4.25 -9.87
N GLU A 8 -11.95 -3.73 -10.19
CA GLU A 8 -12.50 -3.74 -11.54
C GLU A 8 -11.59 -2.98 -12.51
N LEU A 9 -11.16 -1.77 -12.15
CA LEU A 9 -10.24 -0.97 -12.95
C LEU A 9 -8.87 -1.65 -13.15
N LEU A 10 -8.35 -2.31 -12.11
CA LEU A 10 -7.14 -3.12 -12.24
C LEU A 10 -7.37 -4.35 -13.13
N ASP A 11 -8.51 -5.00 -13.02
CA ASP A 11 -8.87 -6.14 -13.86
C ASP A 11 -8.91 -5.73 -15.35
N ASP A 12 -9.51 -4.58 -15.65
CA ASP A 12 -9.55 -4.02 -17.00
C ASP A 12 -8.16 -3.60 -17.49
N PHE A 13 -7.32 -3.04 -16.62
CA PHE A 13 -5.93 -2.75 -16.94
C PHE A 13 -5.15 -4.00 -17.37
N PHE A 14 -5.28 -5.10 -16.63
CA PHE A 14 -4.59 -6.36 -16.96
C PHE A 14 -5.14 -7.01 -18.25
N LYS A 15 -6.44 -6.94 -18.47
CA LYS A 15 -7.04 -7.36 -19.76
C LYS A 15 -6.51 -6.54 -20.92
N ALA A 16 -6.42 -5.21 -20.75
CA ALA A 16 -5.87 -4.33 -21.76
C ALA A 16 -4.39 -4.61 -22.03
N LEU A 17 -3.60 -4.89 -20.99
CA LEU A 17 -2.18 -5.23 -21.12
C LEU A 17 -1.96 -6.47 -21.98
N ILE A 18 -2.76 -7.53 -21.79
CA ILE A 18 -2.67 -8.77 -22.57
C ILE A 18 -3.01 -8.51 -24.05
N LYS A 19 -4.04 -7.69 -24.31
CA LYS A 19 -4.50 -7.40 -25.65
C LYS A 19 -3.72 -6.27 -26.33
N TYR A 20 -2.77 -5.67 -25.64
CA TYR A 20 -2.09 -4.46 -26.12
C TYR A 20 -1.41 -4.66 -27.49
N GLU A 21 -0.71 -5.78 -27.68
CA GLU A 21 -0.04 -6.08 -28.96
C GLU A 21 -1.01 -6.19 -30.15
N GLU A 22 -2.25 -6.64 -29.93
CA GLU A 22 -3.26 -6.75 -30.99
C GLU A 22 -3.66 -5.39 -31.57
N PHE A 23 -3.59 -4.33 -30.76
CA PHE A 23 -4.03 -2.97 -31.13
C PHE A 23 -2.88 -1.97 -31.29
N LYS A 24 -1.64 -2.40 -31.08
CA LYS A 24 -0.46 -1.54 -30.99
C LYS A 24 -0.28 -0.63 -32.24
N GLU A 25 -0.42 -1.19 -33.43
CA GLU A 25 -0.22 -0.42 -34.65
C GLU A 25 -1.32 0.64 -34.83
N GLN A 26 -2.60 0.28 -34.61
CA GLN A 26 -3.71 1.22 -34.67
C GLN A 26 -3.58 2.35 -33.65
N LEU A 27 -3.11 2.00 -32.41
CA LEU A 27 -2.90 2.97 -31.34
C LEU A 27 -1.77 3.95 -31.69
N LYS A 28 -0.70 3.48 -32.32
CA LYS A 28 0.39 4.35 -32.80
C LYS A 28 -0.07 5.35 -33.83
N GLU A 29 -0.89 4.92 -34.82
CA GLU A 29 -1.45 5.80 -35.84
C GLU A 29 -2.31 6.92 -35.23
N THR A 30 -3.07 6.62 -34.21
CA THR A 30 -3.92 7.61 -33.52
C THR A 30 -3.14 8.50 -32.53
N LYS A 31 -1.86 8.22 -32.28
CA LYS A 31 -1.03 8.86 -31.25
C LYS A 31 -1.63 8.76 -29.80
N LEU A 32 -2.48 7.77 -29.60
CA LEU A 32 -3.13 7.48 -28.31
C LEU A 32 -2.58 6.17 -27.73
N THR A 33 -1.28 6.14 -27.44
CA THR A 33 -0.67 5.00 -26.75
C THR A 33 -1.03 5.06 -25.26
N PRO A 34 -1.65 4.01 -24.69
CA PRO A 34 -1.93 3.98 -23.26
C PRO A 34 -0.63 3.87 -22.46
N ASN A 35 -0.49 4.71 -21.45
CA ASN A 35 0.62 4.60 -20.52
C ASN A 35 0.31 3.47 -19.51
N LEU A 36 1.10 2.41 -19.58
CA LEU A 36 0.92 1.21 -18.72
C LEU A 36 1.63 1.39 -17.38
N THR A 37 1.31 2.47 -16.65
CA THR A 37 1.97 2.84 -15.41
C THR A 37 0.97 2.94 -14.25
N VAL A 38 1.26 2.25 -13.15
CA VAL A 38 0.38 2.13 -11.97
C VAL A 38 1.17 2.45 -10.69
N LEU A 39 0.71 3.41 -9.93
CA LEU A 39 1.24 3.76 -8.61
C LEU A 39 0.31 3.25 -7.50
N LEU A 40 0.85 2.43 -6.61
CA LEU A 40 0.17 1.92 -5.43
C LEU A 40 0.75 2.63 -4.20
N TYR A 41 -0.08 3.29 -3.42
CA TYR A 41 0.40 4.05 -2.27
C TYR A 41 -0.48 3.84 -1.04
N GLY A 42 0.08 4.08 0.14
CA GLY A 42 -0.61 3.93 1.42
C GLY A 42 0.20 3.16 2.45
N PRO A 43 -0.36 2.91 3.64
CA PRO A 43 0.36 2.31 4.76
C PRO A 43 1.05 0.99 4.44
N PRO A 44 2.15 0.65 5.14
CA PRO A 44 2.83 -0.63 4.96
C PRO A 44 1.92 -1.80 5.33
N GLY A 45 2.15 -2.96 4.70
CA GLY A 45 1.42 -4.19 5.01
C GLY A 45 -0.04 -4.24 4.54
N THR A 46 -0.50 -3.26 3.76
CA THR A 46 -1.88 -3.20 3.23
C THR A 46 -2.11 -4.06 1.98
N GLY A 47 -1.06 -4.72 1.47
CA GLY A 47 -1.18 -5.70 0.41
C GLY A 47 -0.90 -5.20 -1.01
N LYS A 48 -0.23 -4.05 -1.19
CA LYS A 48 0.13 -3.47 -2.50
C LYS A 48 0.82 -4.49 -3.42
N THR A 49 1.94 -5.03 -3.00
CA THR A 49 2.72 -6.04 -3.74
C THR A 49 1.96 -7.36 -3.91
N SER A 50 1.22 -7.79 -2.87
CA SER A 50 0.43 -9.03 -2.90
C SER A 50 -0.70 -8.97 -3.91
N LEU A 51 -1.37 -7.82 -4.06
CA LEU A 51 -2.43 -7.63 -5.04
C LEU A 51 -1.89 -7.75 -6.46
N THR A 52 -0.78 -7.08 -6.76
CA THR A 52 -0.15 -7.13 -8.09
C THR A 52 0.29 -8.56 -8.44
N ARG A 53 0.92 -9.29 -7.50
CA ARG A 53 1.25 -10.72 -7.68
C ARG A 53 0.01 -11.58 -7.93
N GLY A 54 -1.09 -11.30 -7.23
CA GLY A 54 -2.37 -11.99 -7.42
C GLY A 54 -2.94 -11.81 -8.82
N PHE A 55 -2.94 -10.60 -9.34
CA PHE A 55 -3.36 -10.30 -10.71
C PHE A 55 -2.39 -10.88 -11.75
N ALA A 56 -1.09 -10.72 -11.56
CA ALA A 56 -0.08 -11.32 -12.43
C ALA A 56 -0.29 -12.83 -12.59
N LYS A 57 -0.52 -13.53 -11.47
CA LYS A 57 -0.86 -14.96 -11.47
C LYS A 57 -2.20 -15.26 -12.15
N LYS A 58 -3.24 -14.45 -11.90
CA LYS A 58 -4.57 -14.64 -12.50
C LYS A 58 -4.52 -14.57 -14.02
N TYR A 59 -3.70 -13.68 -14.54
CA TYR A 59 -3.58 -13.41 -15.99
C TYR A 59 -2.37 -14.07 -16.64
N ASP A 60 -1.62 -14.89 -15.90
CA ASP A 60 -0.39 -15.58 -16.35
C ASP A 60 0.65 -14.62 -16.96
N ILE A 61 0.79 -13.41 -16.38
CA ILE A 61 1.75 -12.42 -16.81
C ILE A 61 3.00 -12.52 -15.92
N PRO A 62 4.20 -12.66 -16.49
CA PRO A 62 5.44 -12.67 -15.70
C PRO A 62 5.67 -11.31 -15.03
N ILE A 63 6.14 -11.36 -13.79
CA ILE A 63 6.42 -10.18 -12.96
C ILE A 63 7.84 -10.25 -12.40
N CYS A 64 8.57 -9.15 -12.54
CA CYS A 64 9.82 -8.90 -11.81
C CYS A 64 9.57 -7.85 -10.73
N ILE A 65 9.95 -8.16 -9.50
CA ILE A 65 9.88 -7.22 -8.38
C ILE A 65 11.28 -6.75 -8.06
N VAL A 66 11.46 -5.45 -8.10
CA VAL A 66 12.72 -4.77 -7.81
C VAL A 66 12.58 -4.02 -6.50
N GLU A 67 13.45 -4.35 -5.55
CA GLU A 67 13.60 -3.58 -4.32
C GLU A 67 14.37 -2.30 -4.67
N SER A 68 13.71 -1.14 -4.61
CA SER A 68 14.27 0.11 -5.13
C SER A 68 15.52 0.58 -4.38
N ASP A 69 15.66 0.22 -3.12
CA ASP A 69 16.85 0.47 -2.29
C ASP A 69 18.12 -0.20 -2.87
N ARG A 70 17.97 -1.38 -3.50
CA ARG A 70 19.09 -2.09 -4.16
C ARG A 70 19.55 -1.44 -5.46
N LEU A 71 18.76 -0.58 -6.05
CA LEU A 71 19.14 0.17 -7.23
C LEU A 71 20.00 1.37 -6.88
N VAL A 72 19.84 1.90 -5.67
CA VAL A 72 20.57 3.07 -5.18
C VAL A 72 22.00 2.65 -4.81
N SER A 73 22.97 3.24 -5.47
CA SER A 73 24.40 3.00 -5.22
C SER A 73 25.04 4.27 -4.64
N PRO A 74 25.97 4.16 -3.70
CA PRO A 74 26.77 5.30 -3.27
C PRO A 74 27.78 5.79 -4.33
N LEU A 75 27.98 4.99 -5.41
CA LEU A 75 28.87 5.35 -6.50
C LEU A 75 28.16 6.19 -7.56
N LEU A 76 28.82 7.25 -7.97
CA LEU A 76 28.29 8.25 -8.91
C LEU A 76 27.89 7.61 -10.25
N GLY A 77 26.64 7.77 -10.65
CA GLY A 77 26.11 7.29 -11.92
C GLY A 77 25.71 5.81 -11.97
N ASP A 78 26.00 4.98 -10.97
CA ASP A 78 25.61 3.58 -10.98
C ASP A 78 24.12 3.39 -10.76
N THR A 79 23.48 4.22 -9.92
CA THR A 79 22.03 4.23 -9.76
C THR A 79 21.31 4.39 -11.08
N ILE A 80 21.77 5.33 -11.92
CA ILE A 80 21.18 5.59 -13.24
C ILE A 80 21.35 4.38 -14.17
N LYS A 81 22.56 3.77 -14.18
CA LYS A 81 22.82 2.57 -14.98
C LYS A 81 21.95 1.40 -14.54
N ASN A 82 21.82 1.18 -13.22
CA ASN A 82 21.03 0.12 -12.66
C ASN A 82 19.54 0.26 -13.05
N ILE A 83 18.98 1.46 -12.91
CA ILE A 83 17.59 1.74 -13.29
C ILE A 83 17.38 1.48 -14.78
N ARG A 84 18.24 2.01 -15.64
CA ARG A 84 18.13 1.82 -17.10
C ARG A 84 18.26 0.35 -17.47
N GLY A 85 19.26 -0.35 -16.95
CA GLY A 85 19.51 -1.76 -17.24
C GLY A 85 18.32 -2.66 -16.89
N VAL A 86 17.72 -2.43 -15.71
CA VAL A 86 16.53 -3.20 -15.28
C VAL A 86 15.33 -2.95 -16.17
N VAL A 87 15.07 -1.68 -16.55
CA VAL A 87 13.92 -1.34 -17.39
C VAL A 87 14.14 -1.83 -18.83
N GLU A 88 15.35 -1.71 -19.38
CA GLU A 88 15.68 -2.20 -20.72
C GLU A 88 15.54 -3.72 -20.81
N LEU A 89 16.09 -4.45 -19.85
CA LEU A 89 15.91 -5.90 -19.77
C LEU A 89 14.44 -6.31 -19.68
N ALA A 90 13.66 -5.62 -18.85
CA ALA A 90 12.21 -5.87 -18.75
C ALA A 90 11.47 -5.55 -20.05
N ALA A 91 11.87 -4.50 -20.76
CA ALA A 91 11.31 -4.15 -22.07
C ALA A 91 11.58 -5.21 -23.13
N ASP A 92 12.81 -5.76 -23.16
CA ASP A 92 13.18 -6.82 -24.09
C ASP A 92 12.40 -8.11 -23.80
N ILE A 93 12.30 -8.51 -22.55
CA ILE A 93 11.46 -9.66 -22.12
C ILE A 93 10.00 -9.45 -22.52
N SER A 94 9.50 -8.21 -22.34
CA SER A 94 8.11 -7.87 -22.69
C SER A 94 7.84 -7.99 -24.20
N LYS A 95 8.79 -7.57 -25.04
CA LYS A 95 8.70 -7.72 -26.50
C LYS A 95 8.66 -9.18 -26.94
N GLU A 96 9.43 -10.04 -26.26
CA GLU A 96 9.48 -11.48 -26.56
C GLU A 96 8.23 -12.23 -26.09
N ARG A 97 7.66 -11.84 -24.93
CA ARG A 97 6.55 -12.55 -24.29
C ARG A 97 5.16 -11.94 -24.50
N GLY A 98 5.08 -10.76 -25.10
CA GLY A 98 3.84 -10.03 -25.38
C GLY A 98 3.28 -9.22 -24.21
N ALA A 99 3.69 -9.50 -22.97
CA ALA A 99 3.36 -8.72 -21.77
C ALA A 99 4.34 -9.03 -20.62
N PHE A 100 4.68 -8.01 -19.85
CA PHE A 100 5.54 -8.15 -18.66
C PHE A 100 5.21 -7.08 -17.61
N ILE A 101 5.40 -7.39 -16.35
CA ILE A 101 5.22 -6.45 -15.25
C ILE A 101 6.57 -6.20 -14.57
N LEU A 102 6.98 -4.94 -14.54
CA LEU A 102 8.10 -4.49 -13.74
C LEU A 102 7.57 -3.71 -12.54
N PHE A 103 7.81 -4.23 -11.35
CA PHE A 103 7.30 -3.69 -10.11
C PHE A 103 8.45 -3.13 -9.26
N PHE A 104 8.41 -1.83 -9.00
CA PHE A 104 9.34 -1.15 -8.09
C PHE A 104 8.70 -1.06 -6.71
N ASP A 105 9.22 -1.83 -5.76
CA ASP A 105 8.84 -1.70 -4.35
C ASP A 105 9.66 -0.58 -3.69
N GLU A 106 9.05 0.12 -2.73
CA GLU A 106 9.66 1.26 -2.03
C GLU A 106 10.20 2.32 -3.00
N LEU A 107 9.37 2.73 -3.97
CA LEU A 107 9.74 3.69 -5.02
C LEU A 107 10.26 5.02 -4.46
N ASP A 108 9.86 5.39 -3.25
CA ASP A 108 10.37 6.55 -2.51
C ASP A 108 11.88 6.46 -2.21
N ALA A 109 12.49 5.27 -2.21
CA ALA A 109 13.94 5.14 -2.10
C ALA A 109 14.69 5.81 -3.28
N ILE A 110 14.11 5.77 -4.48
CA ILE A 110 14.66 6.44 -5.68
C ILE A 110 14.27 7.91 -5.71
N GLY A 111 13.06 8.26 -5.22
CA GLY A 111 12.40 9.54 -5.47
C GLY A 111 12.16 10.40 -4.24
N SER A 112 12.80 10.16 -3.08
CA SER A 112 12.58 10.98 -1.89
C SER A 112 13.34 12.31 -1.96
N GLU A 113 12.66 13.40 -1.62
CA GLU A 113 13.30 14.70 -1.36
C GLU A 113 14.08 14.63 -0.03
N ARG A 114 15.39 14.30 -0.09
CA ARG A 114 16.28 14.33 1.08
C ARG A 114 16.97 15.67 1.22
N SER A 115 17.21 16.09 2.47
CA SER A 115 17.69 17.42 2.83
C SER A 115 19.21 17.65 2.70
N ASN A 116 20.02 16.66 2.33
CA ASN A 116 21.47 16.79 2.22
C ASN A 116 21.90 17.23 0.82
N ILE A 117 22.56 18.40 0.74
CA ILE A 117 22.89 19.14 -0.50
C ILE A 117 23.72 18.33 -1.51
N HIS A 118 24.58 17.43 -1.08
CA HIS A 118 25.43 16.64 -1.98
C HIS A 118 24.72 15.41 -2.56
N GLU A 119 23.79 14.79 -1.82
CA GLU A 119 22.98 13.66 -2.30
C GLU A 119 21.81 14.10 -3.19
N VAL A 120 21.31 15.33 -3.02
CA VAL A 120 20.19 15.90 -3.79
C VAL A 120 20.47 15.90 -5.30
N GLY A 121 21.71 16.13 -5.70
CA GLY A 121 22.09 16.17 -7.14
C GLY A 121 22.00 14.80 -7.82
N GLU A 122 22.40 13.73 -7.16
CA GLU A 122 22.35 12.37 -7.70
C GLU A 122 20.95 11.82 -7.74
N ILE A 123 20.19 11.99 -6.65
CA ILE A 123 18.81 11.54 -6.58
C ILE A 123 17.97 12.23 -7.65
N LYS A 124 18.11 13.55 -7.84
CA LYS A 124 17.44 14.26 -8.93
C LYS A 124 17.80 13.72 -10.31
N ARG A 125 19.07 13.38 -10.56
CA ARG A 125 19.48 12.78 -11.83
C ARG A 125 18.91 11.37 -12.01
N ALA A 126 18.86 10.58 -10.94
CA ALA A 126 18.25 9.27 -10.95
C ALA A 126 16.74 9.35 -11.27
N VAL A 127 16.01 10.27 -10.62
CA VAL A 127 14.60 10.57 -10.91
C VAL A 127 14.41 10.97 -12.37
N ILE A 128 15.19 11.93 -12.87
CA ILE A 128 15.11 12.37 -14.28
C ILE A 128 15.36 11.21 -15.23
N SER A 129 16.38 10.38 -14.96
CA SER A 129 16.68 9.22 -15.78
C SER A 129 15.56 8.19 -15.76
N PHE A 130 14.97 7.92 -14.59
CA PHE A 130 13.82 7.04 -14.42
C PHE A 130 12.64 7.52 -15.26
N LEU A 131 12.30 8.81 -15.17
CA LEU A 131 11.21 9.42 -15.94
C LEU A 131 11.45 9.34 -17.44
N GLN A 132 12.69 9.63 -17.90
CA GLN A 132 13.06 9.54 -19.31
C GLN A 132 12.89 8.13 -19.86
N VAL A 133 13.24 7.12 -19.08
CA VAL A 133 13.09 5.72 -19.48
C VAL A 133 11.62 5.31 -19.57
N ILE A 134 10.80 5.73 -18.59
CA ILE A 134 9.34 5.51 -18.63
C ILE A 134 8.73 6.19 -19.88
N ASP A 135 9.07 7.45 -20.12
CA ASP A 135 8.55 8.20 -21.29
C ASP A 135 8.94 7.51 -22.59
N ARG A 136 10.18 7.00 -22.70
CA ARG A 136 10.64 6.25 -23.88
C ARG A 136 9.86 4.95 -24.10
N ILE A 137 9.67 4.14 -23.04
CA ILE A 137 8.91 2.87 -23.11
C ILE A 137 7.48 3.13 -23.57
N ASN A 138 6.83 4.15 -23.00
CA ASN A 138 5.49 4.55 -23.39
C ASN A 138 5.43 5.02 -24.87
N TYR A 139 6.42 5.82 -25.31
CA TYR A 139 6.50 6.30 -26.68
C TYR A 139 6.74 5.16 -27.70
N GLU A 140 7.61 4.22 -27.38
CA GLU A 140 7.89 3.04 -28.20
C GLU A 140 6.70 2.05 -28.24
N GLY A 141 5.74 2.20 -27.35
CA GLY A 141 4.59 1.31 -27.26
C GLY A 141 5.00 -0.12 -26.91
N VAL A 142 5.87 -0.28 -25.92
CA VAL A 142 6.29 -1.58 -25.41
C VAL A 142 5.21 -2.12 -24.47
N PRO A 143 4.81 -3.41 -24.55
CA PRO A 143 3.81 -4.03 -23.67
C PRO A 143 4.36 -4.30 -22.26
N LEU A 144 5.04 -3.32 -21.69
CA LEU A 144 5.64 -3.34 -20.35
C LEU A 144 4.79 -2.52 -19.38
N ALA A 145 4.18 -3.18 -18.42
CA ALA A 145 3.50 -2.50 -17.34
C ALA A 145 4.49 -2.15 -16.21
N ILE A 146 4.58 -0.87 -15.87
CA ILE A 146 5.44 -0.39 -14.80
C ILE A 146 4.58 -0.08 -13.58
N PHE A 147 4.81 -0.81 -12.50
CA PHE A 147 4.18 -0.60 -11.21
C PHE A 147 5.17 0.03 -10.24
N GLY A 148 4.72 1.01 -9.48
CA GLY A 148 5.45 1.55 -8.35
C GLY A 148 4.64 1.38 -7.06
N ALA A 149 5.30 1.05 -5.96
CA ALA A 149 4.68 1.05 -4.64
C ALA A 149 5.45 1.98 -3.70
N THR A 150 4.73 2.76 -2.89
CA THR A 150 5.33 3.60 -1.85
C THR A 150 4.50 3.57 -0.57
N ASN A 151 5.18 3.63 0.55
CA ASN A 151 4.57 3.84 1.86
C ASN A 151 4.58 5.32 2.27
N HIS A 152 5.35 6.16 1.55
CA HIS A 152 5.62 7.56 1.87
C HIS A 152 5.23 8.48 0.71
N GLN A 153 3.93 8.49 0.36
CA GLN A 153 3.41 9.27 -0.78
C GLN A 153 3.80 10.76 -0.74
N HIS A 154 3.92 11.34 0.47
CA HIS A 154 4.28 12.76 0.65
C HIS A 154 5.76 13.06 0.42
N GLN A 155 6.61 12.02 0.36
CA GLN A 155 8.04 12.13 0.09
C GLN A 155 8.37 11.88 -1.39
N LEU A 156 7.41 11.36 -2.15
CA LEU A 156 7.62 11.05 -3.56
C LEU A 156 7.63 12.34 -4.39
N ASP A 157 8.64 12.48 -5.24
CA ASP A 157 8.76 13.61 -6.18
C ASP A 157 7.50 13.74 -7.04
N SER A 158 7.00 14.96 -7.15
CA SER A 158 5.78 15.26 -7.93
C SER A 158 5.91 14.92 -9.42
N ALA A 159 7.12 14.89 -9.97
CA ALA A 159 7.37 14.51 -11.36
C ALA A 159 7.18 12.99 -11.55
N ILE A 160 7.57 12.17 -10.58
CA ILE A 160 7.27 10.73 -10.57
C ILE A 160 5.76 10.54 -10.51
N TRP A 161 5.10 11.19 -9.56
CA TRP A 161 3.65 11.10 -9.40
C TRP A 161 2.91 11.33 -10.74
N ARG A 162 3.27 12.36 -11.48
CA ARG A 162 2.62 12.72 -12.75
C ARG A 162 2.87 11.73 -13.91
N ARG A 163 3.87 10.86 -13.82
CA ARG A 163 4.18 9.86 -14.85
C ARG A 163 3.42 8.57 -14.72
N PHE A 164 2.84 8.35 -13.54
CA PHE A 164 1.94 7.21 -13.33
C PHE A 164 0.52 7.60 -13.70
N THR A 165 -0.10 6.84 -14.60
CA THR A 165 -1.45 7.13 -15.09
C THR A 165 -2.52 6.71 -14.09
N PHE A 166 -2.31 5.56 -13.45
CA PHE A 166 -3.25 5.02 -12.47
C PHE A 166 -2.67 5.14 -11.08
N HIS A 167 -3.48 5.72 -10.17
CA HIS A 167 -3.12 5.88 -8.77
C HIS A 167 -4.12 5.12 -7.89
N PHE A 168 -3.64 4.14 -7.13
CA PHE A 168 -4.47 3.36 -6.24
C PHE A 168 -4.00 3.54 -4.80
N GLU A 169 -4.87 4.13 -4.00
CA GLU A 169 -4.67 4.25 -2.57
C GLU A 169 -5.07 2.96 -1.85
N PHE A 170 -4.21 2.53 -0.96
CA PHE A 170 -4.42 1.40 -0.06
C PHE A 170 -4.55 1.91 1.35
N ASP A 171 -5.69 1.63 1.97
CA ASP A 171 -5.95 1.91 3.38
C ASP A 171 -5.84 0.64 4.21
N PHE A 172 -5.85 0.82 5.53
CA PHE A 172 -6.03 -0.31 6.42
C PHE A 172 -7.32 -1.06 6.10
N PRO A 173 -7.32 -2.40 6.23
CA PRO A 173 -8.49 -3.19 5.90
C PRO A 173 -9.66 -2.88 6.83
N ASN A 174 -10.83 -2.62 6.26
CA ASN A 174 -12.06 -2.50 7.02
C ASN A 174 -12.47 -3.85 7.65
N TYR A 175 -13.49 -3.85 8.51
CA TYR A 175 -13.90 -5.05 9.23
C TYR A 175 -14.33 -6.22 8.31
N HIS A 176 -14.88 -5.96 7.13
CA HIS A 176 -15.18 -6.98 6.12
C HIS A 176 -13.91 -7.65 5.61
N LEU A 177 -12.94 -6.84 5.22
CA LEU A 177 -11.69 -7.32 4.67
C LEU A 177 -10.83 -8.00 5.76
N ARG A 178 -10.83 -7.47 7.00
CA ARG A 178 -10.17 -8.13 8.14
C ARG A 178 -10.74 -9.53 8.38
N LYS A 179 -12.08 -9.68 8.36
CA LYS A 179 -12.71 -11.00 8.46
C LYS A 179 -12.19 -11.95 7.39
N GLN A 180 -12.20 -11.53 6.13
CA GLN A 180 -11.72 -12.35 5.01
C GLN A 180 -10.25 -12.73 5.14
N ILE A 181 -9.40 -11.80 5.58
CA ILE A 181 -7.98 -12.04 5.81
C ILE A 181 -7.79 -13.09 6.93
N ILE A 182 -8.47 -12.92 8.06
CA ILE A 182 -8.43 -13.87 9.18
C ILE A 182 -8.87 -15.26 8.72
N GLU A 183 -10.02 -15.37 8.06
CA GLU A 183 -10.55 -16.64 7.55
C GLU A 183 -9.57 -17.30 6.56
N SER A 184 -8.97 -16.52 5.68
CA SER A 184 -7.97 -17.02 4.73
C SER A 184 -6.76 -17.65 5.42
N PHE A 185 -6.23 -17.00 6.46
CA PHE A 185 -5.10 -17.53 7.22
C PHE A 185 -5.46 -18.77 8.03
N ILE A 186 -6.63 -18.78 8.68
CA ILE A 186 -7.11 -19.95 9.42
C ILE A 186 -7.30 -21.14 8.48
N ASN A 187 -7.86 -20.92 7.28
CA ASN A 187 -8.01 -21.97 6.28
C ASN A 187 -6.66 -22.50 5.78
N LYS A 188 -5.63 -21.67 5.66
CA LYS A 188 -4.27 -22.14 5.33
C LYS A 188 -3.71 -23.06 6.43
N ILE A 189 -3.94 -22.74 7.71
CA ILE A 189 -3.54 -23.60 8.84
C ILE A 189 -4.27 -24.94 8.78
N LYS A 190 -5.58 -24.90 8.53
CA LYS A 190 -6.39 -26.12 8.36
C LYS A 190 -5.91 -27.00 7.21
N ASN A 191 -5.54 -26.39 6.07
CA ASN A 191 -4.99 -27.10 4.92
C ASN A 191 -3.61 -27.71 5.21
N ALA A 192 -2.87 -27.19 6.18
CA ALA A 192 -1.63 -27.78 6.69
C ALA A 192 -1.86 -28.96 7.67
N LYS A 193 -3.12 -29.44 7.78
CA LYS A 193 -3.55 -30.55 8.65
C LYS A 193 -3.36 -30.30 10.14
N ILE A 194 -3.29 -29.03 10.57
CA ILE A 194 -3.32 -28.66 11.97
C ILE A 194 -4.79 -28.49 12.37
N GLY A 195 -5.19 -29.06 13.50
CA GLY A 195 -6.53 -28.92 14.04
C GLY A 195 -6.88 -27.43 14.26
N VAL A 196 -8.10 -27.07 13.95
CA VAL A 196 -8.62 -25.69 14.18
C VAL A 196 -9.93 -25.80 14.94
N ASP A 197 -10.00 -25.12 16.07
CA ASP A 197 -11.22 -25.04 16.87
C ASP A 197 -12.31 -24.28 16.11
N ASN A 198 -13.45 -24.92 15.94
CA ASN A 198 -14.62 -24.35 15.25
C ASN A 198 -15.17 -23.11 15.95
N SER A 199 -14.88 -22.92 17.24
CA SER A 199 -15.24 -21.71 17.98
C SER A 199 -14.66 -20.43 17.37
N ILE A 200 -13.51 -20.51 16.68
CA ILE A 200 -12.88 -19.36 16.01
C ILE A 200 -13.82 -18.80 14.94
N PHE A 201 -14.36 -19.68 14.08
CA PHE A 201 -15.26 -19.25 13.01
C PHE A 201 -16.63 -18.79 13.55
N SER A 202 -17.16 -19.47 14.56
CA SER A 202 -18.46 -19.12 15.15
C SER A 202 -18.39 -17.76 15.86
N ASN A 203 -17.36 -17.53 16.66
CA ASN A 203 -17.15 -16.25 17.34
C ASN A 203 -16.92 -15.11 16.34
N LEU A 204 -16.06 -15.33 15.34
CA LEU A 204 -15.80 -14.36 14.29
C LEU A 204 -17.07 -13.98 13.50
N ASN A 205 -17.92 -14.98 13.20
CA ASN A 205 -19.18 -14.74 12.48
C ASN A 205 -20.22 -14.04 13.35
N ASN A 206 -20.30 -14.34 14.63
CA ASN A 206 -21.21 -13.66 15.55
C ASN A 206 -20.80 -12.19 15.73
N GLU A 207 -19.52 -11.94 16.01
CA GLU A 207 -18.99 -10.58 16.10
C GLU A 207 -19.23 -9.78 14.81
N TYR A 208 -19.00 -10.39 13.66
CA TYR A 208 -19.24 -9.76 12.37
C TYR A 208 -20.71 -9.35 12.18
N LYS A 209 -21.67 -10.22 12.55
CA LYS A 209 -23.10 -9.89 12.48
C LYS A 209 -23.48 -8.73 13.41
N GLU A 210 -22.92 -8.69 14.62
CA GLU A 210 -23.13 -7.60 15.56
C GLU A 210 -22.60 -6.27 15.02
N ILE A 211 -21.38 -6.26 14.46
CA ILE A 211 -20.80 -5.08 13.81
C ILE A 211 -21.65 -4.63 12.62
N GLN A 212 -22.15 -5.58 11.80
CA GLN A 212 -23.03 -5.25 10.68
C GLN A 212 -24.36 -4.63 11.14
N ALA A 213 -24.93 -5.09 12.25
CA ALA A 213 -26.15 -4.51 12.80
C ALA A 213 -25.93 -3.05 13.23
N ILE A 214 -24.82 -2.77 13.94
CA ILE A 214 -24.43 -1.41 14.32
C ILE A 214 -24.20 -0.52 13.09
N ALA A 215 -23.47 -1.03 12.10
CA ALA A 215 -23.22 -0.30 10.85
C ALA A 215 -24.52 0.03 10.09
N LYS A 216 -25.51 -0.88 10.11
CA LYS A 216 -26.84 -0.65 9.53
C LYS A 216 -27.64 0.42 10.28
N GLU A 217 -27.60 0.41 11.61
CA GLU A 217 -28.24 1.46 12.42
C GLU A 217 -27.62 2.84 12.15
N LEU A 218 -26.30 2.93 12.08
CA LEU A 218 -25.58 4.17 11.74
C LEU A 218 -25.96 4.68 10.34
N ARG A 219 -26.03 3.77 9.36
CA ARG A 219 -26.47 4.10 8.01
C ARG A 219 -27.86 4.73 8.00
N ASN A 220 -28.80 4.15 8.74
CA ASN A 220 -30.17 4.67 8.83
C ASN A 220 -30.22 6.05 9.50
N LYS A 221 -29.37 6.28 10.52
CA LYS A 221 -29.29 7.57 11.21
C LYS A 221 -28.67 8.69 10.37
N LEU A 222 -27.66 8.37 9.59
CA LEU A 222 -26.83 9.36 8.86
C LEU A 222 -27.18 9.48 7.37
N GLY A 223 -28.05 8.62 6.84
CA GLY A 223 -28.51 8.65 5.43
C GLY A 223 -27.41 8.36 4.39
N ARG A 224 -26.24 7.86 4.83
CA ARG A 224 -25.10 7.56 3.96
C ARG A 224 -24.90 6.04 3.75
N LYS A 225 -24.26 5.64 2.65
CA LYS A 225 -23.89 4.23 2.44
C LYS A 225 -22.79 3.79 3.41
N ILE A 226 -22.81 2.54 3.88
CA ILE A 226 -21.82 2.00 4.83
C ILE A 226 -20.38 2.09 4.30
N SER A 227 -20.18 1.97 2.98
CA SER A 227 -18.88 2.13 2.32
C SER A 227 -18.32 3.56 2.38
N GLU A 228 -19.10 4.53 2.81
CA GLU A 228 -18.71 5.93 2.95
C GLU A 228 -18.39 6.30 4.40
N PHE A 229 -18.58 5.34 5.35
CA PHE A 229 -18.15 5.56 6.72
C PHE A 229 -16.66 5.28 6.82
N ASP A 230 -15.97 6.27 7.32
CA ASP A 230 -14.67 6.05 7.92
C ASP A 230 -14.82 4.96 9.00
N ASP A 231 -14.00 3.94 8.94
CA ASP A 231 -13.96 2.87 9.94
C ASP A 231 -13.88 3.47 11.37
N ASN A 232 -13.30 4.66 11.53
CA ASN A 232 -13.22 5.41 12.79
C ASN A 232 -14.59 5.73 13.39
N VAL A 233 -15.55 6.23 12.60
CA VAL A 233 -16.91 6.56 13.09
C VAL A 233 -17.64 5.31 13.56
N LEU A 234 -17.49 4.21 12.82
CA LEU A 234 -18.06 2.92 13.22
C LEU A 234 -17.46 2.42 14.54
N TRP A 235 -16.15 2.58 14.72
CA TRP A 235 -15.46 2.13 15.93
C TRP A 235 -15.75 2.98 17.15
N GLU A 236 -15.98 4.27 17.00
CA GLU A 236 -16.49 5.11 18.09
C GLU A 236 -17.84 4.60 18.62
N GLU A 237 -18.78 4.23 17.72
CA GLU A 237 -20.06 3.67 18.13
C GLU A 237 -19.94 2.25 18.72
N ILE A 238 -19.07 1.40 18.17
CA ILE A 238 -18.80 0.08 18.73
C ILE A 238 -18.20 0.21 20.14
N SER A 239 -17.28 1.15 20.35
CA SER A 239 -16.65 1.39 21.65
C SER A 239 -17.68 1.88 22.70
N LYS A 240 -18.67 2.68 22.31
CA LYS A 240 -19.74 3.12 23.20
C LYS A 240 -20.71 2.00 23.58
N LYS A 241 -20.98 1.06 22.67
CA LYS A 241 -21.88 -0.10 22.88
C LYS A 241 -21.22 -1.31 23.54
N SER A 242 -19.96 -1.25 23.85
CA SER A 242 -18.99 -1.95 24.72
C SER A 242 -19.09 -3.46 25.02
N LYS A 243 -20.00 -4.24 24.44
CA LYS A 243 -20.08 -5.70 24.68
C LYS A 243 -19.32 -6.56 23.66
N ILE A 244 -18.85 -5.95 22.57
CA ILE A 244 -18.09 -6.64 21.53
C ILE A 244 -16.64 -6.69 21.97
N ASP A 245 -16.12 -7.88 22.23
CA ASP A 245 -14.71 -8.11 22.54
C ASP A 245 -14.24 -9.36 21.79
N GLY A 246 -13.94 -9.18 20.51
CA GLY A 246 -13.59 -10.27 19.61
C GLY A 246 -12.42 -9.92 18.68
N LEU A 247 -12.19 -10.79 17.71
CA LEU A 247 -11.07 -10.69 16.78
C LEU A 247 -11.14 -9.46 15.89
N LEU A 248 -12.33 -9.05 15.45
CA LEU A 248 -12.50 -7.89 14.59
C LEU A 248 -12.29 -6.58 15.34
N LYS A 249 -12.72 -6.51 16.62
CA LYS A 249 -12.44 -5.38 17.48
C LYS A 249 -10.95 -5.30 17.80
N LEU A 250 -10.35 -6.41 18.22
CA LEU A 250 -8.93 -6.49 18.50
C LEU A 250 -8.06 -6.03 17.33
N THR A 251 -8.43 -6.42 16.11
CA THR A 251 -7.65 -6.13 14.89
C THR A 251 -8.01 -4.80 14.23
N TYR A 252 -8.75 -3.93 14.89
CA TYR A 252 -8.97 -2.57 14.39
C TYR A 252 -7.62 -1.84 14.21
N GLY A 253 -7.43 -1.22 13.04
CA GLY A 253 -6.16 -0.59 12.69
C GLY A 253 -5.00 -1.54 12.36
N TYR A 254 -5.25 -2.86 12.29
CA TYR A 254 -4.24 -3.81 11.83
C TYR A 254 -4.17 -3.84 10.31
N SER A 255 -2.95 -3.87 9.78
CA SER A 255 -2.69 -4.20 8.39
C SER A 255 -2.84 -5.70 8.13
N GLY A 256 -2.86 -6.10 6.85
CA GLY A 256 -2.81 -7.52 6.49
C GLY A 256 -1.57 -8.23 7.00
N SER A 257 -0.43 -7.54 7.01
CA SER A 257 0.84 -8.05 7.56
C SER A 257 0.80 -8.24 9.08
N ASP A 258 0.09 -7.39 9.82
CA ASP A 258 -0.04 -7.55 11.26
C ASP A 258 -0.86 -8.80 11.60
N ILE A 259 -1.96 -9.03 10.87
CA ILE A 259 -2.78 -10.24 11.02
C ILE A 259 -1.96 -11.48 10.64
N GLU A 260 -1.19 -11.42 9.55
CA GLU A 260 -0.30 -12.51 9.15
C GLU A 260 0.74 -12.81 10.24
N ARG A 261 1.40 -11.79 10.78
CA ARG A 261 2.40 -11.91 11.83
C ARG A 261 1.82 -12.53 13.10
N GLY A 262 0.64 -12.08 13.54
CA GLY A 262 -0.08 -12.67 14.66
C GLY A 262 -0.48 -14.13 14.40
N THR A 263 -0.89 -14.43 13.17
CA THR A 263 -1.21 -15.81 12.75
C THR A 263 0.03 -16.71 12.79
N ARG A 264 1.20 -16.22 12.37
CA ARG A 264 2.46 -16.99 12.47
C ARG A 264 2.84 -17.27 13.92
N VAL A 265 2.65 -16.31 14.83
CA VAL A 265 2.86 -16.54 16.28
C VAL A 265 1.90 -17.60 16.82
N ALA A 266 0.63 -17.54 16.44
CA ALA A 266 -0.37 -18.56 16.82
C ALA A 266 -0.02 -19.93 16.27
N LEU A 267 0.48 -20.01 15.02
CA LEU A 267 0.91 -21.24 14.38
C LEU A 267 2.04 -21.93 15.16
N PHE A 268 3.03 -21.23 15.67
CA PHE A 268 4.09 -21.81 16.50
C PHE A 268 3.52 -22.53 17.73
N LYS A 269 2.51 -21.94 18.38
CA LYS A 269 1.84 -22.57 19.52
C LYS A 269 1.00 -23.76 19.09
N ALA A 270 0.27 -23.63 17.97
CA ALA A 270 -0.61 -24.66 17.46
C ALA A 270 0.17 -25.91 16.98
N ILE A 271 1.39 -25.77 16.47
CA ILE A 271 2.24 -26.91 16.07
C ILE A 271 2.56 -27.80 17.28
N SER A 272 2.82 -27.22 18.46
CA SER A 272 3.16 -28.00 19.66
C SER A 272 1.97 -28.73 20.28
N THR A 273 0.75 -28.23 20.05
CA THR A 273 -0.50 -28.79 20.60
C THR A 273 -1.37 -29.50 19.54
N GLU A 274 -0.93 -29.47 18.29
CA GLU A 274 -1.67 -29.95 17.10
C GLU A 274 -3.07 -29.34 16.92
N LEU A 275 -3.36 -28.26 17.68
CA LEU A 275 -4.66 -27.59 17.69
C LEU A 275 -4.50 -26.07 17.84
N LEU A 276 -5.11 -25.30 16.95
CA LEU A 276 -5.27 -23.86 17.09
C LEU A 276 -6.58 -23.57 17.83
N THR A 277 -6.49 -23.02 19.06
CA THR A 277 -7.65 -22.59 19.82
C THR A 277 -7.93 -21.09 19.62
N TYR A 278 -9.16 -20.65 19.95
CA TYR A 278 -9.54 -19.24 19.89
C TYR A 278 -8.62 -18.37 20.76
N ASP A 279 -8.37 -18.78 21.99
CA ASP A 279 -7.54 -18.01 22.94
C ASP A 279 -6.09 -17.89 22.47
N MET A 280 -5.53 -18.96 21.90
CA MET A 280 -4.18 -18.92 21.31
C MET A 280 -4.11 -17.91 20.19
N PHE A 281 -5.10 -17.90 19.30
CA PHE A 281 -5.16 -17.00 18.16
C PHE A 281 -5.36 -15.54 18.61
N PHE A 282 -6.34 -15.30 19.49
CA PHE A 282 -6.63 -13.99 20.05
C PHE A 282 -5.43 -13.37 20.76
N ASN A 283 -4.80 -14.12 21.68
CA ASN A 283 -3.65 -13.65 22.43
C ASN A 283 -2.41 -13.43 21.55
N SER A 284 -2.27 -14.20 20.47
CA SER A 284 -1.16 -14.03 19.53
C SER A 284 -1.32 -12.75 18.70
N LEU A 285 -2.53 -12.44 18.24
CA LEU A 285 -2.83 -11.16 17.57
C LEU A 285 -2.64 -9.98 18.53
N ARG A 286 -3.10 -10.11 19.77
CA ARG A 286 -2.91 -9.06 20.80
C ARG A 286 -1.43 -8.79 21.10
N LEU A 287 -0.61 -9.83 21.12
CA LEU A 287 0.83 -9.71 21.37
C LEU A 287 1.55 -8.91 20.27
N VAL A 288 1.15 -9.10 19.03
CA VAL A 288 1.78 -8.45 17.87
C VAL A 288 1.44 -6.97 17.79
N GLY A 289 0.20 -6.60 18.11
CA GLY A 289 -0.28 -5.22 17.97
C GLY A 289 -0.48 -4.79 16.51
N GLY A 290 -1.08 -3.62 16.31
CA GLY A 290 -1.38 -3.07 14.98
C GLY A 290 -0.43 -1.95 14.54
N THR A 291 -0.14 -1.88 13.26
CA THR A 291 0.75 -0.86 12.67
C THR A 291 0.17 0.55 12.75
N ALA A 292 -1.16 0.72 12.64
CA ALA A 292 -1.82 2.03 12.69
C ALA A 292 -1.49 2.82 13.97
N ILE A 293 -1.44 2.13 15.12
CA ILE A 293 -1.12 2.76 16.41
C ILE A 293 0.29 3.38 16.40
N HIS A 294 1.22 2.79 15.65
CA HIS A 294 2.59 3.30 15.53
C HIS A 294 2.70 4.45 14.54
N VAL A 295 1.94 4.42 13.43
CA VAL A 295 1.91 5.47 12.41
C VAL A 295 1.32 6.76 12.98
N GLU A 296 0.16 6.69 13.66
CA GLU A 296 -0.44 7.86 14.31
C GLU A 296 0.48 8.51 15.34
N ARG A 297 1.23 7.71 16.12
CA ARG A 297 2.23 8.25 17.08
C ARG A 297 3.38 8.97 16.39
N GLN A 298 3.84 8.49 15.23
CA GLN A 298 4.91 9.15 14.47
C GLN A 298 4.41 10.45 13.84
N ASP A 299 3.20 10.48 13.30
CA ASP A 299 2.61 11.69 12.71
C ASP A 299 2.31 12.76 13.76
N VAL A 300 1.84 12.39 14.94
CA VAL A 300 1.67 13.32 16.07
C VAL A 300 3.02 13.87 16.54
N LEU A 301 4.06 13.04 16.62
CA LEU A 301 5.41 13.48 17.02
C LEU A 301 6.05 14.37 15.96
N SER A 302 5.86 14.10 14.67
CA SER A 302 6.34 14.94 13.58
C SER A 302 5.59 16.27 13.51
N SER A 303 4.27 16.27 13.66
CA SER A 303 3.43 17.47 13.71
C SER A 303 3.79 18.37 14.90
N THR A 304 4.02 17.76 16.07
CA THR A 304 4.43 18.50 17.27
C THR A 304 5.81 19.13 17.10
N LYS A 305 6.76 18.45 16.44
CA LYS A 305 8.08 19.01 16.11
C LYS A 305 7.99 20.17 15.13
N ILE A 306 7.12 20.09 14.11
CA ILE A 306 6.91 21.15 13.13
C ILE A 306 6.28 22.39 13.81
N ILE A 307 5.32 22.20 14.71
CA ILE A 307 4.69 23.29 15.46
C ILE A 307 5.72 23.92 16.41
N ALA A 308 6.51 23.13 17.13
CA ALA A 308 7.56 23.63 18.03
C ALA A 308 8.64 24.42 17.27
N ASN A 309 9.04 23.97 16.08
CA ASN A 309 9.99 24.70 15.23
C ASN A 309 9.39 25.99 14.66
N ARG A 310 8.12 26.02 14.27
CA ARG A 310 7.43 27.24 13.81
C ARG A 310 7.31 28.27 14.94
N THR A 311 7.02 27.83 16.16
CA THR A 311 6.94 28.72 17.33
C THR A 311 8.31 29.32 17.66
N LYS A 312 9.39 28.52 17.63
CA LYS A 312 10.76 29.03 17.81
C LYS A 312 11.18 30.05 16.75
N ILE A 313 10.89 29.80 15.47
CA ILE A 313 11.20 30.74 14.36
C ILE A 313 10.41 32.02 14.52
N SER A 314 9.15 31.99 15.00
CA SER A 314 8.35 33.19 15.23
C SER A 314 8.84 34.02 16.43
N GLU A 315 9.39 33.39 17.46
CA GLU A 315 9.99 34.10 18.61
C GLU A 315 11.35 34.70 18.28
N GLU A 316 12.19 34.02 17.51
CA GLU A 316 13.46 34.59 17.01
C GLU A 316 13.25 35.72 15.99
N GLY A 317 12.20 35.63 15.16
CA GLY A 317 11.81 36.67 14.21
C GLY A 317 11.35 37.97 14.91
N ARG A 318 10.66 37.86 16.04
CA ARG A 318 10.21 39.02 16.83
C ARG A 318 11.36 39.73 17.55
N LYS A 319 12.47 39.06 17.83
CA LYS A 319 13.67 39.67 18.48
C LYS A 319 14.57 40.42 17.51
N ARG A 320 14.32 40.44 16.21
CA ARG A 320 15.17 41.05 15.17
C ARG A 320 14.56 42.27 14.46
N LEU A 321 13.42 42.76 14.91
CA LEU A 321 12.86 44.01 14.37
C LEU A 321 13.50 45.19 15.11
N PRO A 322 14.22 46.08 14.42
CA PRO A 322 14.71 47.30 15.03
C PRO A 322 13.54 48.23 15.42
N SER A 323 13.65 48.89 16.55
CA SER A 323 12.68 49.91 16.99
C SER A 323 12.49 50.99 15.92
N PRO A 324 11.26 51.45 15.66
CA PRO A 324 11.05 52.55 14.72
C PRO A 324 11.78 53.81 15.23
N PRO A 325 12.31 54.66 14.34
CA PRO A 325 12.95 55.91 14.74
C PRO A 325 11.92 56.87 15.41
N GLU A 326 12.28 57.40 16.53
CA GLU A 326 11.53 58.48 17.19
C GLU A 326 11.48 59.72 16.26
N ILE A 327 10.26 60.25 16.03
CA ILE A 327 10.02 61.51 15.33
C ILE A 327 9.97 62.63 16.38
#